data_6792890f0c445357285dc0ec02a07f85
#
_entry.id   6792890f0c445357285dc0ec02a07f85
#
_cell.length_a   1.000
_cell.length_b   1.000
_cell.length_c   1.000
_cell.angle_alpha   90.00
_cell.angle_beta   90.00
_cell.angle_gamma   90.00
#
_symmetry.space_group_name_H-M   'P 1'
#
loop_
_entity.id
_entity.type
_entity.pdbx_description
1 polymer ?
#
loop_
_entity_poly.entity_id
_entity_poly.type
_entity_poly.pdbx_seq_one_letter_code
_entity_poly.pdbx_strand_id
1 'polypeptide(L)' 'MLEKMKEIITEQLNLDGVEITEESSFKDDLGADSLDLFELVMSLEEEFGVEIPSEDLEKMATVGDVMNYMKDKGVEA' A
#
# COMPACT_ATOMS: atom_id res chain seq x y z
N MET A 1 -6.36 9.14 -4.57
CA MET A 1 -5.48 7.97 -4.35
C MET A 1 -5.45 7.49 -2.90
N LEU A 2 -5.20 8.37 -1.96
CA LEU A 2 -5.09 7.97 -0.56
C LEU A 2 -6.37 7.30 -0.03
N GLU A 3 -7.52 7.84 -0.33
CA GLU A 3 -8.78 7.26 0.12
C GLU A 3 -8.99 5.85 -0.42
N LYS A 4 -8.67 5.65 -1.69
CA LYS A 4 -8.79 4.33 -2.31
C LYS A 4 -7.82 3.36 -1.67
N MET A 5 -6.60 3.79 -1.42
CA MET A 5 -5.61 2.96 -0.74
C MET A 5 -6.05 2.60 0.66
N LYS A 6 -6.64 3.54 1.39
CA LYS A 6 -7.16 3.26 2.73
C LYS A 6 -8.18 2.13 2.71
N GLU A 7 -9.10 2.16 1.75
CA GLU A 7 -10.11 1.13 1.62
C GLU A 7 -9.49 -0.22 1.35
N ILE A 8 -8.56 -0.28 0.41
CA ILE A 8 -7.90 -1.53 0.04
C ILE A 8 -7.08 -2.07 1.21
N ILE A 9 -6.32 -1.22 1.86
CA ILE A 9 -5.49 -1.63 3.00
C ILE A 9 -6.36 -2.15 4.14
N THR A 10 -7.43 -1.44 4.43
CA THR A 10 -8.35 -1.84 5.50
C THR A 10 -8.95 -3.22 5.23
N GLU A 11 -9.35 -3.47 4.01
CA GLU A 11 -9.92 -4.77 3.65
C GLU A 11 -8.88 -5.88 3.67
N GLN A 12 -7.71 -5.63 3.08
CA GLN A 12 -6.68 -6.66 2.95
C GLN A 12 -6.08 -7.05 4.30
N LEU A 13 -5.86 -6.09 5.16
CA LEU A 13 -5.25 -6.33 6.45
C LEU A 13 -6.29 -6.52 7.55
N ASN A 14 -7.55 -6.47 7.19
CA ASN A 14 -8.66 -6.65 8.13
C ASN A 14 -8.56 -5.70 9.32
N LEU A 15 -8.29 -4.45 9.03
CA LEU A 15 -8.16 -3.41 10.05
C LEU A 15 -9.52 -2.78 10.32
N ASP A 16 -9.79 -2.46 11.57
CA ASP A 16 -11.04 -1.82 11.95
C ASP A 16 -10.74 -0.69 12.92
N GLY A 17 -11.13 0.51 12.55
CA GLY A 17 -10.91 1.68 13.39
C GLY A 17 -9.48 2.18 13.42
N VAL A 18 -8.63 1.71 12.52
CA VAL A 18 -7.23 2.16 12.44
C VAL A 18 -7.15 3.33 11.46
N GLU A 19 -6.53 4.41 11.91
CA GLU A 19 -6.31 5.55 11.04
C GLU A 19 -5.10 5.30 10.15
N ILE A 20 -5.30 5.42 8.85
CA ILE A 20 -4.25 5.19 7.86
C ILE A 20 -3.89 6.52 7.22
N THR A 21 -2.62 6.87 7.27
CA THR A 21 -2.09 8.09 6.68
C THR A 21 -0.91 7.76 5.78
N GLU A 22 -0.41 8.76 5.08
CA GLU A 22 0.78 8.57 4.24
C GLU A 22 2.00 8.17 5.07
N GLU A 23 2.03 8.58 6.33
CA GLU A 23 3.14 8.26 7.23
C GLU A 23 3.01 6.89 7.88
N SER A 24 1.86 6.25 7.75
CA SER A 24 1.63 4.93 8.35
C SER A 24 2.60 3.90 7.80
N SER A 25 3.30 3.23 8.71
CA SER A 25 4.22 2.15 8.34
C SER A 25 3.44 0.84 8.25
N PHE A 26 3.68 0.09 7.18
CA PHE A 26 2.97 -1.19 7.01
C PHE A 26 3.27 -2.18 8.12
N LYS A 27 4.50 -2.23 8.58
CA LYS A 27 4.90 -3.18 9.62
C LYS A 27 4.62 -2.66 11.02
N ASP A 28 4.99 -1.41 11.28
CA ASP A 28 4.91 -0.84 12.62
C ASP A 28 3.50 -0.35 12.98
N ASP A 29 2.86 0.33 12.06
CA ASP A 29 1.55 0.93 12.33
C ASP A 29 0.39 0.03 11.95
N LEU A 30 0.52 -0.71 10.86
CA LEU A 30 -0.55 -1.53 10.33
C LEU A 30 -0.38 -3.02 10.64
N GLY A 31 0.76 -3.40 11.18
CA GLY A 31 1.00 -4.77 11.60
C GLY A 31 1.06 -5.79 10.46
N ALA A 32 1.38 -5.34 9.26
CA ALA A 32 1.46 -6.23 8.11
C ALA A 32 2.83 -6.89 8.05
N ASP A 33 2.85 -8.22 7.91
CA ASP A 33 4.09 -8.92 7.67
C ASP A 33 4.39 -8.95 6.16
N SER A 34 5.45 -9.64 5.78
CA SER A 34 5.86 -9.69 4.37
C SER A 34 4.79 -10.28 3.46
N LEU A 35 4.11 -11.31 3.92
CA LEU A 35 3.08 -11.96 3.13
C LEU A 35 1.86 -11.06 2.97
N ASP A 36 1.45 -10.43 4.06
CA ASP A 36 0.31 -9.51 4.02
C ASP A 36 0.60 -8.34 3.08
N LEU A 37 1.82 -7.81 3.15
CA LEU A 37 2.22 -6.71 2.30
C LEU A 37 2.23 -7.13 0.82
N PHE A 38 2.69 -8.33 0.55
CA PHE A 38 2.73 -8.86 -0.81
C PHE A 38 1.32 -8.97 -1.39
N GLU A 39 0.38 -9.51 -0.61
CA GLU A 39 -1.01 -9.63 -1.04
C GLU A 39 -1.66 -8.26 -1.23
N LEU A 40 -1.37 -7.32 -0.34
CA LEU A 40 -1.87 -5.97 -0.44
C LEU A 40 -1.40 -5.32 -1.74
N VAL A 41 -0.13 -5.47 -2.05
CA VAL A 41 0.45 -4.89 -3.27
C VAL A 41 -0.19 -5.50 -4.50
N MET A 42 -0.47 -6.79 -4.51
CA MET A 42 -1.15 -7.42 -5.63
C MET A 42 -2.53 -6.78 -5.88
N SER A 43 -3.25 -6.49 -4.80
CA SER A 43 -4.55 -5.82 -4.91
C SER A 43 -4.39 -4.40 -5.46
N LEU A 44 -3.36 -3.69 -5.03
CA LEU A 44 -3.09 -2.35 -5.52
C LEU A 44 -2.70 -2.36 -7.00
N GLU A 45 -1.94 -3.36 -7.42
CA GLU A 45 -1.57 -3.51 -8.81
C GLU A 45 -2.80 -3.70 -9.71
N GLU A 46 -3.74 -4.51 -9.27
CA GLU A 46 -4.98 -4.73 -10.00
C GLU A 46 -5.85 -3.49 -10.03
N GLU A 47 -5.97 -2.82 -8.90
CA GLU A 47 -6.85 -1.66 -8.78
C GLU A 47 -6.35 -0.46 -9.56
N PHE A 48 -5.05 -0.21 -9.53
CA PHE A 48 -4.45 0.95 -10.18
C PHE A 48 -3.78 0.65 -11.51
N GLY A 49 -3.71 -0.62 -11.89
CA GLY A 49 -3.12 -1.00 -13.17
C GLY A 49 -1.62 -0.76 -13.27
N VAL A 50 -0.89 -0.98 -12.19
CA VAL A 50 0.56 -0.79 -12.15
C VAL A 50 1.25 -2.08 -11.76
N GLU A 51 2.55 -2.16 -12.03
CA GLU A 51 3.37 -3.28 -11.58
C GLU A 51 4.34 -2.76 -10.53
N ILE A 52 4.42 -3.47 -9.42
CA ILE A 52 5.34 -3.15 -8.33
C ILE A 52 6.23 -4.35 -8.07
N PRO A 53 7.45 -4.36 -8.63
CA PRO A 53 8.38 -5.46 -8.41
C PRO A 53 8.71 -5.63 -6.94
N SER A 54 8.95 -6.85 -6.50
CA SER A 54 9.26 -7.12 -5.10
C SER A 54 10.52 -6.40 -4.63
N GLU A 55 11.47 -6.17 -5.54
CA GLU A 55 12.67 -5.40 -5.22
C GLU A 55 12.34 -3.98 -4.77
N ASP A 56 11.39 -3.37 -5.47
CA ASP A 56 10.95 -2.02 -5.11
C ASP A 56 10.08 -2.04 -3.86
N LEU A 57 9.29 -3.10 -3.71
CA LEU A 57 8.44 -3.24 -2.54
C LEU A 57 9.24 -3.27 -1.24
N GLU A 58 10.39 -3.89 -1.26
CA GLU A 58 11.26 -3.94 -0.07
C GLU A 58 11.71 -2.55 0.39
N LYS A 59 11.72 -1.60 -0.53
CA LYS A 59 12.13 -0.22 -0.23
C LYS A 59 10.98 0.63 0.28
N MET A 60 9.77 0.12 0.20
CA MET A 60 8.57 0.85 0.61
C MET A 60 8.20 0.49 2.04
N ALA A 61 8.35 1.45 2.93
CA ALA A 61 8.06 1.25 4.34
C ALA A 61 6.70 1.81 4.73
N THR A 62 6.27 2.87 4.06
CA THR A 62 5.03 3.58 4.41
C THR A 62 4.05 3.62 3.25
N VAL A 63 2.81 3.99 3.57
CA VAL A 63 1.78 4.19 2.55
C VAL A 63 2.21 5.26 1.55
N GLY A 64 2.81 6.34 2.05
CA GLY A 64 3.31 7.41 1.19
C GLY A 64 4.36 6.95 0.20
N ASP A 65 5.22 6.03 0.60
CA ASP A 65 6.23 5.47 -0.29
C ASP A 65 5.57 4.77 -1.48
N VAL A 66 4.53 4.00 -1.22
CA VAL A 66 3.80 3.30 -2.29
C VAL A 66 3.07 4.32 -3.18
N MET A 67 2.48 5.34 -2.60
CA MET A 67 1.79 6.38 -3.36
C MET A 67 2.75 7.10 -4.30
N ASN A 68 3.92 7.46 -3.79
CA ASN A 68 4.94 8.13 -4.60
C ASN A 68 5.43 7.23 -5.74
N TYR A 69 5.60 5.96 -5.45
CA TYR A 69 6.00 5.00 -6.46
C TYR A 69 4.97 4.93 -7.59
N MET A 70 3.70 4.86 -7.23
CA MET A 70 2.64 4.79 -8.22
C MET A 70 2.54 6.07 -9.04
N LYS A 71 2.71 7.22 -8.41
CA LYS A 71 2.72 8.50 -9.13
C LYS A 71 3.85 8.56 -10.15
N ASP A 72 5.02 8.04 -9.79
CA ASP A 72 6.16 7.98 -10.69
C ASP A 72 5.89 7.06 -11.88
N LYS A 73 5.00 6.09 -11.71
CA LYS A 73 4.60 5.19 -12.79
C LYS A 73 3.43 5.73 -13.62
N GLY A 74 2.99 6.93 -13.31
CA GLY A 74 1.93 7.58 -14.06
C GLY A 74 0.52 7.36 -13.57
N VAL A 75 0.37 6.82 -12.37
CA VAL A 75 -0.96 6.66 -11.78
C VAL A 75 -1.44 8.01 -11.26
N GLU A 76 -2.64 8.39 -11.67
CA GLU A 76 -3.23 9.64 -11.23
C GLU A 76 -4.00 9.44 -9.93
N ALA A 77 -3.88 10.42 -9.06
CA ALA A 77 -4.58 10.39 -7.78
C ALA A 77 -6.08 10.67 -7.94
#